data_90e459f847f70015f59956629560e13e
#
_entry.id   90e459f847f70015f59956629560e13e
#
_cell.length_a   1.000
_cell.length_b   1.000
_cell.length_c   1.000
_cell.angle_alpha   90.00
_cell.angle_beta   90.00
_cell.angle_gamma   90.00
#
_symmetry.space_group_name_H-M   'P 1'
#
loop_
_entity.id
_entity.type
_entity.pdbx_description
1 polymer ?
#
loop_
_entity_poly.entity_id
_entity_poly.type
_entity_poly.pdbx_seq_one_letter_code
_entity_poly.pdbx_strand_id
1 'polypeptide(L)'
;MAEETKKARPAPDPNSAKYKLGQIAAKAYSDVQEAKARGEKIGWISSNFPVEIPETLGIPVCYPENQAAAIAARGGGQRLCEISEGDGYSNDICAYARVSLAYAKIKDAPEQNMPMPDFVLCCNNICNCMIKWYENLAKELNIPLIMLDIPFNPDYEVSDAEVAYVKGQFLEAIRQLEEITGKKWTEEKFQEVMRNSCRTSRAWLEATACAKYDPSPFNGFDLLNHMAVMVTARGKAEAADAMETLLKEYEENHKTGKSTFRTEEKYRIMFEGIACWPWLRATSTGLKSRGINMVTTIYADAFGFIYDDFDGMIRAYCKVPNAINLELARDKRIKLCKDNGVEGLLVHVNRSCKLWSGFMNEMSRQIGKACDIPVVSFDGDQADPRNFSEAQYDTRVQGLMEIMESRKGGAQA
;
A
#
# COMPACT_ATOMS: atom_id res chain seq x y z
N MET A 1 -30.01 -32.85 -11.48
CA MET A 1 -29.00 -31.83 -11.12
C MET A 1 -29.64 -30.48 -11.34
N ALA A 2 -30.02 -29.79 -10.27
CA ALA A 2 -30.65 -28.49 -10.37
C ALA A 2 -29.52 -27.42 -10.63
N GLU A 3 -29.64 -26.68 -11.72
CA GLU A 3 -28.84 -25.47 -11.96
C GLU A 3 -29.16 -24.44 -10.87
N GLU A 4 -28.23 -24.24 -9.94
CA GLU A 4 -28.28 -23.08 -9.06
C GLU A 4 -28.07 -21.82 -9.92
N THR A 5 -29.15 -21.15 -10.22
CA THR A 5 -29.15 -19.82 -10.82
C THR A 5 -28.36 -18.87 -9.89
N LYS A 6 -27.14 -18.54 -10.25
CA LYS A 6 -26.35 -17.49 -9.58
C LYS A 6 -27.17 -16.20 -9.60
N LYS A 7 -27.78 -15.83 -8.47
CA LYS A 7 -28.43 -14.52 -8.31
C LYS A 7 -27.46 -13.44 -8.72
N ALA A 8 -27.84 -12.64 -9.68
CA ALA A 8 -27.07 -11.47 -10.11
C ALA A 8 -26.76 -10.61 -8.87
N ARG A 9 -25.50 -10.22 -8.71
CA ARG A 9 -25.13 -9.29 -7.63
C ARG A 9 -25.86 -7.99 -7.85
N PRO A 10 -26.48 -7.38 -6.81
CA PRO A 10 -27.11 -6.07 -6.94
C PRO A 10 -26.08 -5.07 -7.45
N ALA A 11 -26.53 -4.10 -8.27
CA ALA A 11 -25.68 -3.01 -8.73
C ALA A 11 -25.05 -2.30 -7.51
N PRO A 12 -23.78 -1.93 -7.57
CA PRO A 12 -23.13 -1.24 -6.47
C PRO A 12 -23.81 0.13 -6.24
N ASP A 13 -24.01 0.51 -4.97
CA ASP A 13 -24.53 1.81 -4.60
C ASP A 13 -23.51 2.90 -4.97
N PRO A 14 -23.87 3.87 -5.85
CA PRO A 14 -22.98 4.94 -6.27
C PRO A 14 -22.54 5.87 -5.13
N ASN A 15 -23.30 5.91 -4.05
CA ASN A 15 -23.02 6.76 -2.89
C ASN A 15 -22.07 6.07 -1.89
N SER A 16 -21.89 4.74 -1.99
CA SER A 16 -21.01 4.00 -1.09
C SER A 16 -19.54 4.41 -1.27
N ALA A 17 -18.79 4.43 -0.16
CA ALA A 17 -17.34 4.67 -0.17
C ALA A 17 -16.63 3.69 -1.09
N LYS A 18 -16.98 2.41 -1.03
CA LYS A 18 -16.41 1.37 -1.90
C LYS A 18 -16.55 1.68 -3.39
N TYR A 19 -17.72 2.17 -3.83
CA TYR A 19 -17.94 2.56 -5.23
C TYR A 19 -17.09 3.78 -5.58
N LYS A 20 -17.15 4.85 -4.77
CA LYS A 20 -16.40 6.10 -5.00
C LYS A 20 -14.91 5.84 -5.06
N LEU A 21 -14.33 5.12 -4.09
CA LEU A 21 -12.90 4.77 -4.05
C LEU A 21 -12.49 3.92 -5.25
N GLY A 22 -13.34 2.97 -5.66
CA GLY A 22 -13.10 2.17 -6.86
C GLY A 22 -13.08 3.02 -8.15
N GLN A 23 -13.97 4.01 -8.28
CA GLN A 23 -13.98 4.93 -9.42
C GLN A 23 -12.74 5.82 -9.43
N ILE A 24 -12.30 6.36 -8.28
CA ILE A 24 -11.09 7.17 -8.16
C ILE A 24 -9.86 6.35 -8.56
N ALA A 25 -9.74 5.11 -8.05
CA ALA A 25 -8.62 4.23 -8.40
C ALA A 25 -8.58 3.89 -9.91
N ALA A 26 -9.74 3.67 -10.54
CA ALA A 26 -9.81 3.44 -11.97
C ALA A 26 -9.47 4.70 -12.78
N LYS A 27 -9.98 5.86 -12.34
CA LYS A 27 -9.76 7.16 -12.97
C LYS A 27 -8.30 7.58 -12.96
N ALA A 28 -7.53 7.19 -11.91
CA ALA A 28 -6.11 7.48 -11.83
C ALA A 28 -5.28 6.98 -13.04
N TYR A 29 -5.78 5.97 -13.76
CA TYR A 29 -5.13 5.47 -14.98
C TYR A 29 -5.77 6.04 -16.25
N SER A 30 -7.09 6.13 -16.33
CA SER A 30 -7.77 6.69 -17.50
C SER A 30 -7.42 8.15 -17.75
N ASP A 31 -7.36 8.96 -16.69
CA ASP A 31 -6.98 10.38 -16.78
C ASP A 31 -5.57 10.56 -17.35
N VAL A 32 -4.63 9.69 -16.98
CA VAL A 32 -3.25 9.74 -17.50
C VAL A 32 -3.19 9.27 -18.97
N GLN A 33 -3.99 8.26 -19.34
CA GLN A 33 -4.12 7.84 -20.74
C GLN A 33 -4.68 8.97 -21.61
N GLU A 34 -5.73 9.64 -21.14
CA GLU A 34 -6.32 10.79 -21.82
C GLU A 34 -5.34 11.97 -21.93
N ALA A 35 -4.60 12.27 -20.85
CA ALA A 35 -3.59 13.32 -20.84
C ALA A 35 -2.49 13.03 -21.86
N LYS A 36 -2.01 11.78 -21.93
CA LYS A 36 -1.03 11.36 -22.94
C LYS A 36 -1.58 11.50 -24.36
N ALA A 37 -2.83 11.13 -24.58
CA ALA A 37 -3.49 11.27 -25.88
C ALA A 37 -3.63 12.75 -26.31
N ARG A 38 -3.76 13.68 -25.36
CA ARG A 38 -3.72 15.13 -25.61
C ARG A 38 -2.30 15.69 -25.84
N GLY A 39 -1.25 14.85 -25.76
CA GLY A 39 0.14 15.25 -25.90
C GLY A 39 0.76 15.86 -24.66
N GLU A 40 0.13 15.71 -23.48
CA GLU A 40 0.71 16.15 -22.22
C GLU A 40 1.89 15.26 -21.81
N LYS A 41 2.86 15.85 -21.12
CA LYS A 41 3.94 15.11 -20.48
C LYS A 41 3.41 14.38 -19.25
N ILE A 42 3.73 13.09 -19.13
CA ILE A 42 3.31 12.23 -18.03
C ILE A 42 4.50 11.56 -17.36
N GLY A 43 4.38 11.25 -16.08
CA GLY A 43 5.42 10.57 -15.30
C GLY A 43 5.03 9.17 -14.81
N TRP A 44 6.03 8.31 -14.58
CA TRP A 44 5.88 7.18 -13.68
C TRP A 44 6.55 7.52 -12.36
N ILE A 45 5.86 7.25 -11.26
CA ILE A 45 6.24 7.69 -9.93
C ILE A 45 6.24 6.53 -8.94
N SER A 46 7.24 6.49 -8.05
CA SER A 46 7.24 5.52 -6.95
C SER A 46 6.19 5.88 -5.89
N SER A 47 5.61 4.85 -5.26
CA SER A 47 4.45 5.01 -4.35
C SER A 47 4.68 5.93 -3.15
N ASN A 48 5.93 6.11 -2.70
CA ASN A 48 6.30 7.00 -1.61
C ASN A 48 7.08 8.26 -2.06
N PHE A 49 7.14 8.52 -3.35
CA PHE A 49 7.51 9.85 -3.80
C PHE A 49 6.40 10.83 -3.37
N PRO A 50 6.74 12.03 -2.90
CA PRO A 50 5.73 13.01 -2.47
C PRO A 50 4.73 13.34 -3.58
N VAL A 51 3.54 12.71 -3.53
CA VAL A 51 2.47 12.92 -4.52
C VAL A 51 2.04 14.37 -4.62
N GLU A 52 2.25 15.13 -3.57
CA GLU A 52 1.96 16.56 -3.48
C GLU A 52 2.74 17.37 -4.54
N ILE A 53 3.93 16.93 -4.91
CA ILE A 53 4.76 17.64 -5.91
C ILE A 53 4.12 17.58 -7.31
N PRO A 54 3.89 16.40 -7.94
CA PRO A 54 3.26 16.35 -9.24
C PRO A 54 1.80 16.86 -9.21
N GLU A 55 1.06 16.64 -8.12
CA GLU A 55 -0.33 17.11 -8.01
C GLU A 55 -0.41 18.65 -7.97
N THR A 56 0.50 19.31 -7.25
CA THR A 56 0.59 20.78 -7.23
C THR A 56 0.90 21.34 -8.61
N LEU A 57 1.80 20.70 -9.34
CA LEU A 57 2.14 21.07 -10.71
C LEU A 57 1.04 20.68 -11.72
N GLY A 58 0.04 19.91 -11.32
CA GLY A 58 -0.98 19.38 -12.22
C GLY A 58 -0.41 18.42 -13.27
N ILE A 59 0.59 17.63 -12.90
CA ILE A 59 1.26 16.66 -13.76
C ILE A 59 0.58 15.29 -13.61
N PRO A 60 0.09 14.68 -14.69
CA PRO A 60 -0.46 13.33 -14.65
C PRO A 60 0.63 12.29 -14.41
N VAL A 61 0.42 11.38 -13.45
CA VAL A 61 1.40 10.33 -13.09
C VAL A 61 0.73 8.97 -12.92
N CYS A 62 1.46 7.90 -13.29
CA CYS A 62 1.11 6.51 -13.00
C CYS A 62 2.09 5.89 -12.01
N TYR A 63 1.66 4.81 -11.36
CA TYR A 63 2.37 4.15 -10.27
C TYR A 63 2.74 2.71 -10.65
N PRO A 64 4.00 2.42 -11.02
CA PRO A 64 4.44 1.08 -11.41
C PRO A 64 4.20 0.00 -10.37
N GLU A 65 4.35 0.31 -9.05
CA GLU A 65 4.06 -0.64 -7.98
C GLU A 65 2.57 -0.98 -7.90
N ASN A 66 1.70 0.01 -8.04
CA ASN A 66 0.25 -0.20 -8.03
C ASN A 66 -0.20 -0.98 -9.27
N GLN A 67 0.37 -0.68 -10.44
CA GLN A 67 0.14 -1.46 -11.65
C GLN A 67 0.58 -2.92 -11.46
N ALA A 68 1.79 -3.15 -10.94
CA ALA A 68 2.30 -4.51 -10.72
C ALA A 68 1.41 -5.30 -9.74
N ALA A 69 0.90 -4.65 -8.69
CA ALA A 69 -0.07 -5.25 -7.77
C ALA A 69 -1.38 -5.63 -8.47
N ALA A 70 -1.92 -4.74 -9.32
CA ALA A 70 -3.15 -4.99 -10.08
C ALA A 70 -2.98 -6.13 -11.10
N ILE A 71 -1.86 -6.15 -11.84
CA ILE A 71 -1.51 -7.22 -12.78
C ILE A 71 -1.40 -8.56 -12.04
N ALA A 72 -0.72 -8.57 -10.88
CA ALA A 72 -0.54 -9.77 -10.07
C ALA A 72 -1.87 -10.31 -9.53
N ALA A 73 -2.73 -9.43 -9.01
CA ALA A 73 -4.06 -9.80 -8.51
C ALA A 73 -4.98 -10.39 -9.59
N ARG A 74 -4.66 -10.18 -10.85
CA ARG A 74 -5.41 -10.67 -12.02
C ARG A 74 -4.70 -11.81 -12.76
N GLY A 75 -3.59 -12.33 -12.18
CA GLY A 75 -2.90 -13.53 -12.66
C GLY A 75 -1.81 -13.27 -13.70
N GLY A 76 -1.51 -12.00 -14.04
CA GLY A 76 -0.47 -11.66 -15.02
C GLY A 76 0.97 -11.63 -14.47
N GLY A 77 1.14 -11.72 -13.13
CA GLY A 77 2.43 -11.53 -12.47
C GLY A 77 3.51 -12.51 -12.92
N GLN A 78 3.17 -13.81 -13.00
CA GLN A 78 4.14 -14.86 -13.38
C GLN A 78 4.74 -14.59 -14.76
N ARG A 79 3.91 -14.38 -15.78
CA ARG A 79 4.35 -14.13 -17.16
C ARG A 79 5.36 -12.98 -17.24
N LEU A 80 5.06 -11.85 -16.58
CA LEU A 80 5.94 -10.69 -16.64
C LEU A 80 7.23 -10.90 -15.84
N CYS A 81 7.18 -11.60 -14.71
CA CYS A 81 8.38 -12.01 -13.98
C CYS A 81 9.29 -12.89 -14.85
N GLU A 82 8.74 -13.88 -15.55
CA GLU A 82 9.50 -14.78 -16.43
C GLU A 82 10.11 -14.04 -17.63
N ILE A 83 9.43 -13.04 -18.18
CA ILE A 83 9.99 -12.20 -19.26
C ILE A 83 11.23 -11.44 -18.74
N SER A 84 11.12 -10.81 -17.57
CA SER A 84 12.24 -10.09 -16.94
C SER A 84 13.43 -11.01 -16.63
N GLU A 85 13.14 -12.23 -16.13
CA GLU A 85 14.15 -13.26 -15.88
C GLU A 85 14.84 -13.71 -17.18
N GLY A 86 14.09 -13.86 -18.26
CA GLY A 86 14.62 -14.12 -19.59
C GLY A 86 15.52 -13.01 -20.12
N ASP A 87 15.35 -11.78 -19.67
CA ASP A 87 16.22 -10.64 -19.96
C ASP A 87 17.47 -10.56 -19.06
N GLY A 88 17.63 -11.51 -18.14
CA GLY A 88 18.81 -11.62 -17.26
C GLY A 88 18.63 -10.99 -15.88
N TYR A 89 17.45 -10.50 -15.53
CA TYR A 89 17.16 -10.06 -14.17
C TYR A 89 17.00 -11.28 -13.24
N SER A 90 17.59 -11.18 -12.04
CA SER A 90 17.46 -12.24 -11.04
C SER A 90 16.01 -12.44 -10.58
N ASN A 91 15.59 -13.68 -10.41
CA ASN A 91 14.30 -14.01 -9.78
C ASN A 91 14.22 -13.62 -8.30
N ASP A 92 15.34 -13.22 -7.70
CA ASP A 92 15.46 -12.76 -6.32
C ASP A 92 15.20 -11.27 -6.12
N ILE A 93 15.16 -10.46 -7.20
CA ILE A 93 14.80 -9.04 -7.06
C ILE A 93 13.29 -8.89 -6.92
N CYS A 94 12.87 -7.73 -6.43
CA CYS A 94 11.48 -7.38 -6.21
C CYS A 94 10.59 -7.77 -7.40
N ALA A 95 9.52 -8.52 -7.15
CA ALA A 95 8.60 -8.95 -8.21
C ALA A 95 7.86 -7.75 -8.85
N TYR A 96 7.60 -6.66 -8.12
CA TYR A 96 7.08 -5.44 -8.73
C TYR A 96 8.08 -4.86 -9.75
N ALA A 97 9.37 -4.87 -9.42
CA ALA A 97 10.40 -4.42 -10.36
C ALA A 97 10.45 -5.30 -11.61
N ARG A 98 10.41 -6.64 -11.45
CA ARG A 98 10.37 -7.58 -12.58
C ARG A 98 9.16 -7.35 -13.47
N VAL A 99 7.96 -7.21 -12.90
CA VAL A 99 6.72 -6.91 -13.63
C VAL A 99 6.83 -5.60 -14.39
N SER A 100 7.32 -4.54 -13.74
CA SER A 100 7.42 -3.22 -14.35
C SER A 100 8.48 -3.13 -15.45
N LEU A 101 9.65 -3.76 -15.27
CA LEU A 101 10.71 -3.81 -16.28
C LEU A 101 10.27 -4.58 -17.53
N ALA A 102 9.62 -5.74 -17.33
CA ALA A 102 9.02 -6.47 -18.43
C ALA A 102 7.95 -5.65 -19.16
N TYR A 103 7.06 -4.98 -18.39
CA TYR A 103 6.02 -4.13 -18.98
C TYR A 103 6.61 -2.97 -19.82
N ALA A 104 7.65 -2.29 -19.32
CA ALA A 104 8.29 -1.21 -20.05
C ALA A 104 8.83 -1.66 -21.41
N LYS A 105 9.30 -2.92 -21.50
CA LYS A 105 9.82 -3.52 -22.73
C LYS A 105 8.72 -3.96 -23.70
N ILE A 106 7.75 -4.76 -23.21
CA ILE A 106 6.72 -5.34 -24.09
C ILE A 106 5.51 -4.45 -24.30
N LYS A 107 5.28 -3.46 -23.42
CA LYS A 107 4.18 -2.48 -23.45
C LYS A 107 2.80 -3.13 -23.49
N ASP A 108 2.70 -4.34 -22.94
CA ASP A 108 1.49 -5.14 -22.91
C ASP A 108 1.33 -5.79 -21.52
N ALA A 109 0.15 -5.64 -20.95
CA ALA A 109 -0.29 -6.39 -19.79
C ALA A 109 -1.75 -6.77 -20.02
N PRO A 110 -2.21 -7.94 -19.54
CA PRO A 110 -3.59 -8.37 -19.74
C PRO A 110 -4.59 -7.38 -19.14
N GLU A 111 -4.10 -6.54 -18.24
CA GLU A 111 -4.93 -5.57 -17.51
C GLU A 111 -4.06 -4.41 -17.01
N GLN A 112 -4.66 -3.23 -16.83
CA GLN A 112 -3.97 -2.07 -16.29
C GLN A 112 -2.81 -1.57 -17.16
N ASN A 113 -3.04 -1.39 -18.45
CA ASN A 113 -2.06 -0.77 -19.32
C ASN A 113 -1.84 0.69 -18.92
N MET A 114 -0.56 1.06 -18.68
CA MET A 114 -0.14 2.44 -18.44
C MET A 114 0.47 3.03 -19.73
N PRO A 115 0.23 4.30 -20.05
CA PRO A 115 0.96 4.96 -21.13
C PRO A 115 2.44 5.10 -20.76
N MET A 116 3.33 5.04 -21.77
CA MET A 116 4.78 5.18 -21.57
C MET A 116 5.11 6.59 -21.07
N PRO A 117 5.96 6.71 -20.05
CA PRO A 117 6.26 7.99 -19.40
C PRO A 117 7.23 8.84 -20.22
N ASP A 118 7.23 10.15 -19.95
CA ASP A 118 8.23 11.10 -20.46
C ASP A 118 9.36 11.32 -19.45
N PHE A 119 9.18 10.93 -18.20
CA PHE A 119 10.17 10.95 -17.11
C PHE A 119 9.75 9.98 -16.00
N VAL A 120 10.67 9.63 -15.12
CA VAL A 120 10.37 8.82 -13.93
C VAL A 120 10.77 9.55 -12.65
N LEU A 121 9.96 9.39 -11.60
CA LEU A 121 10.15 9.98 -10.28
C LEU A 121 10.35 8.88 -9.25
N CYS A 122 11.44 8.91 -8.52
CA CYS A 122 11.77 7.91 -7.52
C CYS A 122 12.28 8.54 -6.23
N CYS A 123 12.07 7.85 -5.11
CA CYS A 123 12.73 8.15 -3.84
C CYS A 123 13.32 6.86 -3.25
N ASN A 124 14.33 6.99 -2.41
CA ASN A 124 15.03 5.84 -1.83
C ASN A 124 14.49 5.42 -0.45
N ASN A 125 13.54 6.15 0.11
CA ASN A 125 13.01 5.90 1.46
C ASN A 125 12.12 4.63 1.58
N ILE A 126 11.83 3.95 0.47
CA ILE A 126 11.14 2.65 0.50
C ILE A 126 12.18 1.53 0.57
N CYS A 127 13.07 1.42 -0.42
CA CYS A 127 14.08 0.37 -0.48
C CYS A 127 15.17 0.65 -1.52
N ASN A 128 16.33 -0.04 -1.39
CA ASN A 128 17.44 0.09 -2.33
C ASN A 128 17.13 -0.51 -3.72
N CYS A 129 16.23 -1.48 -3.82
CA CYS A 129 15.83 -2.04 -5.11
C CYS A 129 15.17 -0.98 -5.99
N MET A 130 14.41 -0.07 -5.41
CA MET A 130 13.72 1.01 -6.09
C MET A 130 14.69 1.88 -6.92
N ILE A 131 15.86 2.22 -6.35
CA ILE A 131 16.89 3.03 -7.02
C ILE A 131 17.26 2.39 -8.35
N LYS A 132 17.71 1.13 -8.32
CA LYS A 132 18.18 0.42 -9.52
C LYS A 132 17.06 0.04 -10.49
N TRP A 133 15.86 -0.19 -9.98
CA TRP A 133 14.70 -0.40 -10.81
C TRP A 133 14.38 0.84 -11.66
N TYR A 134 14.28 2.02 -11.04
CA TYR A 134 13.96 3.27 -11.75
C TYR A 134 15.11 3.78 -12.63
N GLU A 135 16.38 3.56 -12.24
CA GLU A 135 17.53 3.79 -13.12
C GLU A 135 17.44 2.95 -14.42
N ASN A 136 17.09 1.67 -14.29
CA ASN A 136 16.93 0.79 -15.47
C ASN A 136 15.74 1.22 -16.33
N LEU A 137 14.60 1.62 -15.74
CA LEU A 137 13.47 2.17 -16.49
C LEU A 137 13.86 3.42 -17.27
N ALA A 138 14.54 4.37 -16.61
CA ALA A 138 14.98 5.60 -17.24
C ALA A 138 15.94 5.33 -18.42
N LYS A 139 16.87 4.39 -18.25
CA LYS A 139 17.82 3.98 -19.29
C LYS A 139 17.13 3.26 -20.45
N GLU A 140 16.28 2.28 -20.17
CA GLU A 140 15.56 1.50 -21.18
C GLU A 140 14.65 2.38 -22.05
N LEU A 141 13.97 3.33 -21.41
CA LEU A 141 13.04 4.25 -22.09
C LEU A 141 13.72 5.52 -22.61
N ASN A 142 15.01 5.71 -22.32
CA ASN A 142 15.79 6.90 -22.66
C ASN A 142 15.10 8.21 -22.21
N ILE A 143 14.72 8.29 -20.96
CA ILE A 143 13.98 9.41 -20.35
C ILE A 143 14.65 9.89 -19.07
N PRO A 144 14.39 11.14 -18.62
CA PRO A 144 14.92 11.67 -17.37
C PRO A 144 14.46 10.86 -16.13
N LEU A 145 15.37 10.72 -15.16
CA LEU A 145 15.09 10.24 -13.81
C LEU A 145 15.27 11.40 -12.83
N ILE A 146 14.26 11.68 -12.04
CA ILE A 146 14.33 12.56 -10.88
C ILE A 146 14.30 11.69 -9.64
N MET A 147 15.41 11.72 -8.87
CA MET A 147 15.60 10.92 -7.67
C MET A 147 15.62 11.82 -6.45
N LEU A 148 14.81 11.49 -5.45
CA LEU A 148 14.88 12.09 -4.13
C LEU A 148 15.68 11.18 -3.19
N ASP A 149 16.73 11.71 -2.62
CA ASP A 149 17.49 11.05 -1.57
C ASP A 149 16.96 11.48 -0.20
N ILE A 150 16.18 10.59 0.42
CA ILE A 150 15.62 10.77 1.75
C ILE A 150 16.39 9.82 2.68
N PRO A 151 17.23 10.34 3.59
CA PRO A 151 18.08 9.53 4.45
C PRO A 151 17.30 8.53 5.32
N PHE A 152 17.95 7.41 5.65
CA PHE A 152 17.47 6.53 6.72
C PHE A 152 17.50 7.27 8.04
N ASN A 153 16.38 7.26 8.76
CA ASN A 153 16.23 7.93 10.06
C ASN A 153 16.50 6.94 11.21
N PRO A 154 17.63 7.06 11.90
CA PRO A 154 17.98 6.21 13.04
C PRO A 154 17.27 6.63 14.34
N ASP A 155 16.71 7.83 14.39
CA ASP A 155 16.16 8.45 15.59
C ASP A 155 14.64 8.60 15.51
N TYR A 156 14.00 8.91 16.66
CA TYR A 156 12.56 9.19 16.72
C TYR A 156 12.20 10.55 16.11
N GLU A 157 13.14 11.49 16.17
CA GLU A 157 12.98 12.85 15.64
C GLU A 157 13.81 13.05 14.38
N VAL A 158 13.21 13.73 13.39
CA VAL A 158 13.92 14.19 12.18
C VAL A 158 14.60 15.51 12.49
N SER A 159 15.90 15.59 12.33
CA SER A 159 16.67 16.81 12.60
C SER A 159 16.39 17.91 11.58
N ASP A 160 16.61 19.18 11.98
CA ASP A 160 16.49 20.32 11.06
C ASP A 160 17.51 20.25 9.91
N ALA A 161 18.67 19.62 10.12
CA ALA A 161 19.66 19.40 9.08
C ALA A 161 19.15 18.41 8.03
N GLU A 162 18.48 17.31 8.43
CA GLU A 162 17.84 16.38 7.50
C GLU A 162 16.70 17.05 6.74
N VAL A 163 15.87 17.84 7.42
CA VAL A 163 14.81 18.61 6.76
C VAL A 163 15.40 19.55 5.72
N ALA A 164 16.46 20.31 6.05
CA ALA A 164 17.10 21.22 5.10
C ALA A 164 17.69 20.48 3.89
N TYR A 165 18.32 19.32 4.10
CA TYR A 165 18.85 18.46 3.04
C TYR A 165 17.75 17.96 2.10
N VAL A 166 16.70 17.35 2.65
CA VAL A 166 15.58 16.82 1.87
C VAL A 166 14.80 17.95 1.18
N LYS A 167 14.66 19.11 1.83
CA LYS A 167 14.04 20.30 1.23
C LYS A 167 14.75 20.73 -0.05
N GLY A 168 16.09 20.73 -0.05
CA GLY A 168 16.87 20.99 -1.26
C GLY A 168 16.56 20.03 -2.39
N GLN A 169 16.39 18.74 -2.09
CA GLN A 169 16.00 17.70 -3.05
C GLN A 169 14.60 17.95 -3.63
N PHE A 170 13.63 18.31 -2.78
CA PHE A 170 12.26 18.61 -3.22
C PHE A 170 12.18 19.84 -4.13
N LEU A 171 12.88 20.90 -3.76
CA LEU A 171 12.93 22.12 -4.58
C LEU A 171 13.60 21.89 -5.93
N GLU A 172 14.65 21.08 -5.96
CA GLU A 172 15.31 20.71 -7.22
C GLU A 172 14.42 19.83 -8.10
N ALA A 173 13.69 18.89 -7.51
CA ALA A 173 12.71 18.07 -8.24
C ALA A 173 11.59 18.93 -8.84
N ILE A 174 11.07 19.91 -8.09
CA ILE A 174 10.08 20.87 -8.58
C ILE A 174 10.64 21.64 -9.78
N ARG A 175 11.86 22.18 -9.66
CA ARG A 175 12.52 22.94 -10.75
C ARG A 175 12.68 22.10 -12.02
N GLN A 176 13.14 20.84 -11.89
CA GLN A 176 13.31 19.93 -13.02
C GLN A 176 11.95 19.60 -13.66
N LEU A 177 10.91 19.36 -12.87
CA LEU A 177 9.57 19.09 -13.37
C LEU A 177 8.97 20.29 -14.11
N GLU A 178 9.21 21.52 -13.62
CA GLU A 178 8.83 22.74 -14.33
C GLU A 178 9.51 22.84 -15.70
N GLU A 179 10.80 22.50 -15.77
CA GLU A 179 11.55 22.51 -17.03
C GLU A 179 11.05 21.44 -18.02
N ILE A 180 10.78 20.22 -17.54
CA ILE A 180 10.32 19.11 -18.39
C ILE A 180 8.91 19.35 -18.92
N THR A 181 8.02 19.89 -18.08
CA THR A 181 6.58 19.94 -18.38
C THR A 181 6.08 21.32 -18.80
N GLY A 182 6.84 22.38 -18.52
CA GLY A 182 6.41 23.77 -18.70
C GLY A 182 5.36 24.25 -17.69
N LYS A 183 4.92 23.38 -16.79
CA LYS A 183 3.96 23.73 -15.72
C LYS A 183 4.66 24.48 -14.62
N LYS A 184 3.92 25.25 -13.79
CA LYS A 184 4.49 26.09 -12.76
C LYS A 184 3.93 25.77 -11.38
N TRP A 185 4.83 25.71 -10.41
CA TRP A 185 4.48 25.63 -9.00
C TRP A 185 3.86 26.94 -8.53
N THR A 186 2.79 26.85 -7.75
CA THR A 186 2.23 27.99 -7.02
C THR A 186 1.96 27.58 -5.59
N GLU A 187 2.23 28.51 -4.67
CA GLU A 187 1.98 28.27 -3.25
C GLU A 187 0.48 28.04 -2.97
N GLU A 188 -0.40 28.76 -3.66
CA GLU A 188 -1.85 28.60 -3.53
C GLU A 188 -2.29 27.16 -3.86
N LYS A 189 -1.78 26.60 -4.97
CA LYS A 189 -2.11 25.22 -5.37
C LYS A 189 -1.49 24.20 -4.42
N PHE A 190 -0.28 24.45 -3.95
CA PHE A 190 0.33 23.59 -2.93
C PHE A 190 -0.49 23.54 -1.64
N GLN A 191 -0.95 24.68 -1.15
CA GLN A 191 -1.79 24.75 0.04
C GLN A 191 -3.13 24.02 -0.16
N GLU A 192 -3.73 24.07 -1.35
CA GLU A 192 -4.91 23.28 -1.68
C GLU A 192 -4.62 21.79 -1.63
N VAL A 193 -3.57 21.33 -2.31
CA VAL A 193 -3.16 19.92 -2.37
C VAL A 193 -2.79 19.39 -0.98
N MET A 194 -2.04 20.18 -0.20
CA MET A 194 -1.68 19.84 1.18
C MET A 194 -2.93 19.63 2.05
N ARG A 195 -3.90 20.57 2.00
CA ARG A 195 -5.15 20.39 2.74
C ARG A 195 -5.89 19.13 2.35
N ASN A 196 -5.99 18.81 1.05
CA ASN A 196 -6.65 17.60 0.57
C ASN A 196 -5.88 16.35 1.00
N SER A 197 -4.56 16.35 0.90
CA SER A 197 -3.69 15.24 1.33
C SER A 197 -3.88 14.95 2.82
N CYS A 198 -3.87 15.99 3.66
CA CYS A 198 -4.08 15.83 5.10
C CYS A 198 -5.52 15.42 5.47
N ARG A 199 -6.55 15.93 4.76
CA ARG A 199 -7.94 15.47 4.94
C ARG A 199 -8.08 14.00 4.60
N THR A 200 -7.57 13.58 3.44
CA THR A 200 -7.59 12.18 3.00
C THR A 200 -6.87 11.29 4.00
N SER A 201 -5.68 11.68 4.45
CA SER A 201 -4.86 10.92 5.40
C SER A 201 -5.53 10.81 6.77
N ARG A 202 -6.12 11.90 7.27
CA ARG A 202 -6.82 11.90 8.56
C ARG A 202 -8.03 10.96 8.52
N ALA A 203 -8.90 11.12 7.52
CA ALA A 203 -10.07 10.26 7.36
C ALA A 203 -9.68 8.78 7.21
N TRP A 204 -8.60 8.48 6.49
CA TRP A 204 -8.06 7.15 6.36
C TRP A 204 -7.59 6.56 7.70
N LEU A 205 -6.75 7.29 8.45
CA LEU A 205 -6.23 6.83 9.74
C LEU A 205 -7.35 6.67 10.76
N GLU A 206 -8.33 7.55 10.79
CA GLU A 206 -9.51 7.43 11.64
C GLU A 206 -10.40 6.25 11.23
N ALA A 207 -10.58 6.00 9.93
CA ALA A 207 -11.32 4.83 9.43
C ALA A 207 -10.60 3.51 9.81
N THR A 208 -9.28 3.43 9.66
CA THR A 208 -8.51 2.25 10.10
C THR A 208 -8.55 2.06 11.61
N ALA A 209 -8.56 3.14 12.39
CA ALA A 209 -8.68 3.11 13.84
C ALA A 209 -10.07 2.65 14.34
N CYS A 210 -11.10 2.58 13.48
CA CYS A 210 -12.37 1.92 13.83
C CYS A 210 -12.19 0.41 14.10
N ALA A 211 -11.06 -0.16 13.74
CA ALA A 211 -10.67 -1.52 14.15
C ALA A 211 -10.69 -1.73 15.67
N LYS A 212 -10.56 -0.69 16.47
CA LYS A 212 -10.65 -0.76 17.95
C LYS A 212 -11.99 -1.28 18.47
N TYR A 213 -13.05 -1.18 17.69
CA TYR A 213 -14.37 -1.69 18.07
C TYR A 213 -14.40 -3.22 17.96
N ASP A 214 -15.10 -3.87 18.85
CA ASP A 214 -15.29 -5.32 18.88
C ASP A 214 -16.79 -5.66 18.83
N PRO A 215 -17.28 -6.30 17.75
CA PRO A 215 -16.52 -6.67 16.54
C PRO A 215 -16.14 -5.46 15.69
N SER A 216 -15.09 -5.63 14.87
CA SER A 216 -14.66 -4.60 13.92
C SER A 216 -15.76 -4.30 12.89
N PRO A 217 -16.03 -3.03 12.55
CA PRO A 217 -17.05 -2.66 11.58
C PRO A 217 -16.66 -2.98 10.13
N PHE A 218 -15.46 -3.50 9.90
CA PHE A 218 -14.96 -3.81 8.56
C PHE A 218 -14.12 -5.10 8.51
N ASN A 219 -14.01 -5.62 7.29
CA ASN A 219 -13.03 -6.65 6.94
C ASN A 219 -11.71 -6.00 6.56
N GLY A 220 -10.63 -6.30 7.24
CA GLY A 220 -9.33 -5.68 7.00
C GLY A 220 -8.79 -5.83 5.58
N PHE A 221 -9.19 -6.87 4.84
CA PHE A 221 -8.82 -6.97 3.42
C PHE A 221 -9.45 -5.87 2.54
N ASP A 222 -10.52 -5.20 2.99
CA ASP A 222 -11.05 -4.03 2.30
C ASP A 222 -10.05 -2.86 2.35
N LEU A 223 -9.24 -2.75 3.42
CA LEU A 223 -8.19 -1.73 3.54
C LEU A 223 -7.15 -1.84 2.42
N LEU A 224 -6.77 -3.06 2.03
CA LEU A 224 -5.80 -3.28 0.96
C LEU A 224 -6.31 -2.75 -0.40
N ASN A 225 -7.62 -2.84 -0.65
CA ASN A 225 -8.23 -2.30 -1.86
C ASN A 225 -8.35 -0.76 -1.80
N HIS A 226 -8.75 -0.22 -0.64
CA HIS A 226 -8.95 1.22 -0.47
C HIS A 226 -7.64 2.00 -0.44
N MET A 227 -6.56 1.37 0.02
CA MET A 227 -5.22 1.94 0.05
C MET A 227 -4.73 2.40 -1.34
N ALA A 228 -5.23 1.83 -2.43
CA ALA A 228 -4.89 2.28 -3.77
C ALA A 228 -5.13 3.79 -3.96
N VAL A 229 -6.20 4.34 -3.37
CA VAL A 229 -6.52 5.77 -3.43
C VAL A 229 -5.52 6.61 -2.62
N MET A 230 -5.03 6.07 -1.48
CA MET A 230 -3.98 6.73 -0.68
C MET A 230 -2.68 6.88 -1.47
N VAL A 231 -2.36 5.93 -2.33
CA VAL A 231 -1.18 5.96 -3.21
C VAL A 231 -1.41 6.88 -4.39
N THR A 232 -2.57 6.80 -5.07
CA THR A 232 -2.75 7.37 -6.41
C THR A 232 -3.46 8.72 -6.45
N ALA A 233 -4.14 9.12 -5.36
CA ALA A 233 -5.04 10.29 -5.41
C ALA A 233 -5.09 11.14 -4.12
N ARG A 234 -4.20 10.90 -3.14
CA ARG A 234 -4.28 11.52 -1.81
C ARG A 234 -4.41 13.05 -1.83
N GLY A 235 -3.78 13.77 -2.76
CA GLY A 235 -3.85 15.24 -2.89
C GLY A 235 -5.13 15.78 -3.52
N LYS A 236 -6.06 14.90 -3.95
CA LYS A 236 -7.29 15.29 -4.67
C LYS A 236 -8.46 15.44 -3.72
N ALA A 237 -9.34 16.43 -4.00
CA ALA A 237 -10.53 16.69 -3.18
C ALA A 237 -11.51 15.50 -3.17
N GLU A 238 -11.73 14.86 -4.32
CA GLU A 238 -12.60 13.68 -4.42
C GLU A 238 -12.09 12.49 -3.60
N ALA A 239 -10.76 12.35 -3.42
CA ALA A 239 -10.20 11.32 -2.56
C ALA A 239 -10.49 11.60 -1.08
N ALA A 240 -10.37 12.86 -0.65
CA ALA A 240 -10.73 13.27 0.70
C ALA A 240 -12.21 13.01 1.00
N ASP A 241 -13.11 13.42 0.11
CA ASP A 241 -14.57 13.23 0.26
C ASP A 241 -14.95 11.74 0.30
N ALA A 242 -14.29 10.91 -0.50
CA ALA A 242 -14.52 9.46 -0.51
C ALA A 242 -14.02 8.78 0.77
N MET A 243 -12.85 9.19 1.30
CA MET A 243 -12.31 8.67 2.56
C MET A 243 -13.14 9.13 3.78
N GLU A 244 -13.63 10.37 3.78
CA GLU A 244 -14.56 10.83 4.80
C GLU A 244 -15.90 10.06 4.75
N THR A 245 -16.34 9.66 3.55
CA THR A 245 -17.50 8.76 3.39
C THR A 245 -17.20 7.38 3.99
N LEU A 246 -16.00 6.82 3.76
CA LEU A 246 -15.58 5.54 4.32
C LEU A 246 -15.60 5.56 5.86
N LEU A 247 -15.04 6.61 6.46
CA LEU A 247 -15.07 6.79 7.91
C LEU A 247 -16.50 6.78 8.45
N LYS A 248 -17.38 7.56 7.87
CA LYS A 248 -18.80 7.62 8.27
C LYS A 248 -19.51 6.28 8.14
N GLU A 249 -19.23 5.51 7.07
CA GLU A 249 -19.79 4.17 6.90
C GLU A 249 -19.28 3.20 7.99
N TYR A 250 -18.02 3.25 8.37
CA TYR A 250 -17.49 2.40 9.43
C TYR A 250 -18.04 2.76 10.81
N GLU A 251 -18.18 4.05 11.11
CA GLU A 251 -18.83 4.50 12.34
C GLU A 251 -20.31 4.07 12.40
N GLU A 252 -21.04 4.18 11.27
CA GLU A 252 -22.44 3.74 11.21
C GLU A 252 -22.57 2.22 11.30
N ASN A 253 -21.66 1.47 10.68
CA ASN A 253 -21.59 0.02 10.84
C ASN A 253 -21.41 -0.37 12.31
N HIS A 254 -20.50 0.29 13.03
CA HIS A 254 -20.34 0.06 14.47
C HIS A 254 -21.63 0.34 15.24
N LYS A 255 -22.27 1.50 15.05
CA LYS A 255 -23.51 1.88 15.74
C LYS A 255 -24.67 0.91 15.48
N THR A 256 -24.73 0.33 14.29
CA THR A 256 -25.81 -0.58 13.86
C THR A 256 -25.48 -2.05 14.01
N GLY A 257 -24.31 -2.39 14.57
CA GLY A 257 -23.83 -3.79 14.74
C GLY A 257 -23.53 -4.48 13.40
N LYS A 258 -23.26 -3.73 12.33
CA LYS A 258 -22.90 -4.26 11.02
C LYS A 258 -21.39 -4.32 10.84
N SER A 259 -20.94 -5.20 9.93
CA SER A 259 -19.54 -5.30 9.51
C SER A 259 -19.45 -5.76 8.06
N THR A 260 -18.45 -5.24 7.33
CA THR A 260 -18.15 -5.77 5.99
C THR A 260 -17.48 -7.14 6.05
N PHE A 261 -17.04 -7.59 7.23
CA PHE A 261 -16.52 -8.96 7.44
C PHE A 261 -17.57 -10.03 7.16
N ARG A 262 -18.86 -9.76 7.46
CA ARG A 262 -20.03 -10.58 7.11
C ARG A 262 -20.04 -12.02 7.65
N THR A 263 -19.21 -12.31 8.64
CA THR A 263 -19.19 -13.55 9.42
C THR A 263 -18.93 -13.17 10.86
N GLU A 264 -19.12 -14.10 11.79
CA GLU A 264 -18.75 -13.91 13.17
C GLU A 264 -17.24 -13.65 13.29
N GLU A 265 -16.84 -12.55 13.92
CA GLU A 265 -15.44 -12.24 14.24
C GLU A 265 -15.09 -12.97 15.54
N LYS A 266 -14.37 -14.10 15.42
CA LYS A 266 -13.94 -14.92 16.54
C LYS A 266 -12.54 -14.55 17.04
N TYR A 267 -11.70 -14.17 16.09
CA TYR A 267 -10.29 -13.82 16.35
C TYR A 267 -9.89 -12.61 15.55
N ARG A 268 -9.01 -11.79 16.13
CA ARG A 268 -8.52 -10.52 15.62
C ARG A 268 -7.03 -10.60 15.40
N ILE A 269 -6.56 -10.38 14.18
CA ILE A 269 -5.14 -10.44 13.89
C ILE A 269 -4.61 -9.16 13.25
N MET A 270 -3.33 -8.90 13.48
CA MET A 270 -2.54 -8.05 12.60
C MET A 270 -1.95 -8.89 11.48
N PHE A 271 -2.08 -8.41 10.26
CA PHE A 271 -1.35 -8.95 9.10
C PHE A 271 -0.12 -8.10 8.86
N GLU A 272 1.06 -8.70 8.89
CA GLU A 272 2.33 -8.01 8.69
C GLU A 272 2.96 -8.44 7.37
N GLY A 273 3.35 -7.47 6.55
CA GLY A 273 3.90 -7.67 5.23
C GLY A 273 3.06 -7.05 4.11
N ILE A 274 3.61 -7.02 2.91
CA ILE A 274 2.89 -6.62 1.70
C ILE A 274 1.85 -7.69 1.37
N ALA A 275 0.70 -7.31 0.83
CA ALA A 275 -0.32 -8.28 0.44
C ALA A 275 0.20 -9.28 -0.62
N CYS A 276 -0.16 -10.54 -0.50
CA CYS A 276 0.08 -11.56 -1.51
C CYS A 276 -0.96 -11.42 -2.64
N TRP A 277 -0.77 -10.44 -3.53
CA TRP A 277 -1.78 -10.05 -4.53
C TRP A 277 -2.26 -11.19 -5.42
N PRO A 278 -1.38 -12.09 -5.93
CA PRO A 278 -1.85 -13.22 -6.75
C PRO A 278 -2.83 -14.13 -6.01
N TRP A 279 -2.70 -14.22 -4.70
CA TRP A 279 -3.45 -15.12 -3.81
C TRP A 279 -4.33 -14.37 -2.80
N LEU A 280 -4.67 -13.12 -3.07
CA LEU A 280 -5.45 -12.27 -2.15
C LEU A 280 -6.79 -12.90 -1.77
N ARG A 281 -7.45 -13.54 -2.72
CA ARG A 281 -8.71 -14.25 -2.46
C ARG A 281 -8.51 -15.47 -1.58
N ALA A 282 -7.51 -16.31 -1.85
CA ALA A 282 -7.22 -17.52 -1.08
C ALA A 282 -6.83 -17.15 0.36
N THR A 283 -5.93 -16.20 0.53
CA THR A 283 -5.48 -15.71 1.86
C THR A 283 -6.63 -15.12 2.68
N SER A 284 -7.48 -14.28 2.07
CA SER A 284 -8.67 -13.73 2.72
C SER A 284 -9.71 -14.80 3.08
N THR A 285 -9.98 -15.75 2.17
CA THR A 285 -10.96 -16.80 2.41
C THR A 285 -10.49 -17.77 3.51
N GLY A 286 -9.21 -18.11 3.53
CA GLY A 286 -8.63 -18.99 4.54
C GLY A 286 -8.78 -18.45 5.97
N LEU A 287 -8.61 -17.15 6.15
CA LEU A 287 -8.85 -16.47 7.45
C LEU A 287 -10.35 -16.40 7.75
N LYS A 288 -11.13 -15.90 6.83
CA LYS A 288 -12.56 -15.67 7.01
C LYS A 288 -13.36 -16.94 7.32
N SER A 289 -13.02 -18.07 6.71
CA SER A 289 -13.67 -19.36 6.97
C SER A 289 -13.49 -19.84 8.43
N ARG A 290 -12.51 -19.31 9.13
CA ARG A 290 -12.19 -19.59 10.54
C ARG A 290 -12.66 -18.49 11.50
N GLY A 291 -13.37 -17.48 11.00
CA GLY A 291 -13.79 -16.34 11.82
C GLY A 291 -12.61 -15.41 12.21
N ILE A 292 -11.48 -15.47 11.52
CA ILE A 292 -10.32 -14.64 11.76
C ILE A 292 -10.44 -13.38 10.91
N ASN A 293 -10.55 -12.20 11.54
CA ASN A 293 -10.52 -10.91 10.86
C ASN A 293 -9.13 -10.28 10.97
N MET A 294 -8.58 -9.84 9.84
CA MET A 294 -7.42 -8.96 9.82
C MET A 294 -7.88 -7.55 10.17
N VAL A 295 -7.71 -7.14 11.42
CA VAL A 295 -8.22 -5.83 11.89
C VAL A 295 -7.24 -4.69 11.64
N THR A 296 -5.95 -4.98 11.49
CA THR A 296 -4.94 -3.95 11.23
C THR A 296 -3.73 -4.48 10.45
N THR A 297 -3.01 -3.58 9.79
CA THR A 297 -1.75 -3.83 9.10
C THR A 297 -0.97 -2.54 8.97
N ILE A 298 0.35 -2.57 9.23
CA ILE A 298 1.21 -1.40 9.01
C ILE A 298 1.24 -0.97 7.54
N TYR A 299 1.02 -1.91 6.62
CA TYR A 299 1.03 -1.63 5.19
C TYR A 299 -0.05 -0.61 4.78
N ALA A 300 -1.23 -0.67 5.42
CA ALA A 300 -2.28 0.32 5.22
C ALA A 300 -1.97 1.65 5.94
N ASP A 301 -1.46 1.59 7.17
CA ASP A 301 -1.12 2.77 7.98
C ASP A 301 0.00 3.62 7.35
N ALA A 302 0.93 2.98 6.64
CA ALA A 302 2.12 3.60 6.06
C ALA A 302 1.86 4.75 5.07
N PHE A 303 0.65 4.89 4.53
CA PHE A 303 0.29 5.92 3.56
C PHE A 303 -0.51 7.09 4.13
N GLY A 304 -0.71 7.13 5.45
CA GLY A 304 -1.36 8.24 6.15
C GLY A 304 -0.34 9.30 6.59
N PHE A 305 -0.28 10.43 5.89
CA PHE A 305 0.64 11.54 6.19
C PHE A 305 -0.14 12.76 6.68
N ILE A 306 0.18 13.26 7.87
CA ILE A 306 -0.41 14.46 8.45
C ILE A 306 0.69 15.47 8.77
N TYR A 307 0.54 16.68 8.28
CA TYR A 307 1.50 17.77 8.43
C TYR A 307 0.78 19.11 8.23
N ASP A 308 1.40 20.22 8.67
CA ASP A 308 0.81 21.56 8.64
C ASP A 308 1.48 22.50 7.63
N ASP A 309 2.70 22.16 7.17
CA ASP A 309 3.47 22.95 6.24
C ASP A 309 4.44 22.09 5.41
N PHE A 310 5.23 22.72 4.57
CA PHE A 310 6.19 22.05 3.69
C PHE A 310 7.28 21.29 4.47
N ASP A 311 7.79 21.86 5.55
CA ASP A 311 8.82 21.22 6.38
C ASP A 311 8.23 20.06 7.19
N GLY A 312 7.00 20.19 7.66
CA GLY A 312 6.22 19.10 8.26
C GLY A 312 5.97 17.95 7.29
N MET A 313 5.66 18.24 6.01
CA MET A 313 5.55 17.25 4.94
C MET A 313 6.86 16.45 4.80
N ILE A 314 8.00 17.16 4.75
CA ILE A 314 9.32 16.50 4.66
C ILE A 314 9.54 15.58 5.85
N ARG A 315 9.29 16.04 7.08
CA ARG A 315 9.42 15.21 8.29
C ARG A 315 8.55 13.97 8.24
N ALA A 316 7.34 14.05 7.67
CA ALA A 316 6.45 12.90 7.51
C ALA A 316 7.04 11.86 6.53
N TYR A 317 7.60 12.31 5.40
CA TYR A 317 8.23 11.41 4.43
C TYR A 317 9.55 10.79 4.93
N CYS A 318 10.25 11.42 5.87
CA CYS A 318 11.41 10.84 6.56
C CYS A 318 11.04 9.77 7.60
N LYS A 319 9.75 9.64 7.96
CA LYS A 319 9.27 8.69 8.99
C LYS A 319 8.44 7.53 8.42
N VAL A 320 8.54 7.24 7.14
CA VAL A 320 7.88 6.07 6.55
C VAL A 320 8.45 4.78 7.16
N PRO A 321 7.64 3.70 7.29
CA PRO A 321 8.04 2.49 8.04
C PRO A 321 9.34 1.83 7.59
N ASN A 322 9.75 2.04 6.34
CA ASN A 322 10.96 1.44 5.77
C ASN A 322 12.21 2.33 5.90
N ALA A 323 12.06 3.60 6.27
CA ALA A 323 13.15 4.56 6.40
C ALA A 323 13.54 4.84 7.85
N ILE A 324 13.01 4.09 8.80
CA ILE A 324 13.22 4.27 10.25
C ILE A 324 13.89 3.05 10.88
N ASN A 325 14.48 3.23 12.05
CA ASN A 325 15.11 2.14 12.78
C ASN A 325 14.12 1.03 13.21
N LEU A 326 14.67 -0.14 13.59
CA LEU A 326 13.89 -1.31 13.98
C LEU A 326 13.00 -1.05 15.21
N GLU A 327 13.52 -0.32 16.19
CA GLU A 327 12.84 0.00 17.44
C GLU A 327 11.59 0.84 17.20
N LEU A 328 11.72 1.91 16.44
CA LEU A 328 10.59 2.77 16.08
C LEU A 328 9.56 2.02 15.21
N ALA A 329 10.03 1.24 14.25
CA ALA A 329 9.17 0.42 13.40
C ALA A 329 8.40 -0.64 14.21
N ARG A 330 9.05 -1.27 15.21
CA ARG A 330 8.43 -2.18 16.18
C ARG A 330 7.39 -1.48 17.04
N ASP A 331 7.74 -0.32 17.62
CA ASP A 331 6.88 0.38 18.55
C ASP A 331 5.57 0.85 17.92
N LYS A 332 5.62 1.29 16.66
CA LYS A 332 4.42 1.58 15.87
C LYS A 332 3.51 0.36 15.75
N ARG A 333 4.06 -0.82 15.49
CA ARG A 333 3.30 -2.07 15.35
C ARG A 333 2.73 -2.56 16.68
N ILE A 334 3.51 -2.46 17.76
CA ILE A 334 3.03 -2.77 19.12
C ILE A 334 1.84 -1.88 19.47
N LYS A 335 1.92 -0.57 19.14
CA LYS A 335 0.81 0.35 19.34
C LYS A 335 -0.43 -0.09 18.57
N LEU A 336 -0.30 -0.40 17.28
CA LEU A 336 -1.42 -0.89 16.45
C LEU A 336 -2.03 -2.18 17.02
N CYS A 337 -1.21 -3.13 17.49
CA CYS A 337 -1.71 -4.35 18.10
C CYS A 337 -2.53 -4.06 19.37
N LYS A 338 -2.02 -3.22 20.25
CA LYS A 338 -2.69 -2.87 21.51
C LYS A 338 -3.96 -2.05 21.30
N ASP A 339 -3.90 -1.02 20.45
CA ASP A 339 -5.05 -0.14 20.20
C ASP A 339 -6.22 -0.89 19.53
N ASN A 340 -5.94 -1.94 18.78
CA ASN A 340 -6.93 -2.69 18.02
C ASN A 340 -7.26 -4.08 18.60
N GLY A 341 -6.83 -4.39 19.81
CA GLY A 341 -7.16 -5.66 20.48
C GLY A 341 -6.71 -6.88 19.67
N VAL A 342 -5.49 -6.86 19.13
CA VAL A 342 -4.93 -7.94 18.30
C VAL A 342 -4.58 -9.13 19.18
N GLU A 343 -5.03 -10.32 18.79
CA GLU A 343 -4.86 -11.60 19.50
C GLU A 343 -3.81 -12.51 18.85
N GLY A 344 -3.38 -12.18 17.62
CA GLY A 344 -2.36 -12.94 16.89
C GLY A 344 -1.73 -12.14 15.76
N LEU A 345 -0.52 -12.50 15.38
CA LEU A 345 0.25 -11.88 14.30
C LEU A 345 0.48 -12.90 13.17
N LEU A 346 -0.03 -12.61 11.98
CA LEU A 346 0.22 -13.37 10.77
C LEU A 346 1.19 -12.62 9.88
N VAL A 347 2.36 -13.22 9.63
CA VAL A 347 3.47 -12.60 8.91
C VAL A 347 3.61 -13.18 7.51
N HIS A 348 3.49 -12.35 6.49
CA HIS A 348 3.82 -12.69 5.12
C HIS A 348 5.31 -12.49 4.87
N VAL A 349 6.07 -13.56 4.85
CA VAL A 349 7.50 -13.54 4.49
C VAL A 349 7.60 -13.42 2.97
N ASN A 350 7.72 -12.19 2.52
CA ASN A 350 7.69 -11.86 1.11
C ASN A 350 9.04 -12.13 0.44
N ARG A 351 9.12 -13.16 -0.41
CA ARG A 351 10.37 -13.68 -0.98
C ARG A 351 11.20 -12.65 -1.73
N SER A 352 10.59 -11.84 -2.54
CA SER A 352 11.32 -10.85 -3.36
C SER A 352 11.48 -9.49 -2.68
N CYS A 353 10.79 -9.19 -1.59
CA CYS A 353 10.98 -7.95 -0.83
C CYS A 353 12.09 -8.12 0.23
N LYS A 354 13.33 -7.86 -0.16
CA LYS A 354 14.49 -8.07 0.73
C LYS A 354 14.52 -7.13 1.93
N LEU A 355 14.05 -5.91 1.76
CA LEU A 355 13.96 -4.99 2.89
C LEU A 355 13.01 -5.52 3.95
N TRP A 356 11.76 -5.82 3.55
CA TRP A 356 10.73 -6.26 4.49
C TRP A 356 11.08 -7.61 5.12
N SER A 357 11.43 -8.61 4.34
CA SER A 357 11.75 -9.93 4.86
C SER A 357 13.07 -9.97 5.66
N GLY A 358 13.97 -9.00 5.45
CA GLY A 358 15.25 -8.93 6.17
C GLY A 358 15.12 -8.63 7.66
N PHE A 359 14.16 -7.82 8.08
CA PHE A 359 13.94 -7.49 9.50
C PHE A 359 12.75 -8.23 10.13
N MET A 360 11.89 -8.81 9.33
CA MET A 360 10.56 -9.27 9.76
C MET A 360 10.61 -10.34 10.85
N ASN A 361 11.56 -11.24 10.80
CA ASN A 361 11.69 -12.32 11.78
C ASN A 361 11.95 -11.79 13.19
N GLU A 362 12.91 -10.89 13.34
CA GLU A 362 13.23 -10.29 14.64
C GLU A 362 12.12 -9.34 15.11
N MET A 363 11.62 -8.53 14.22
CA MET A 363 10.53 -7.59 14.53
C MET A 363 9.28 -8.32 15.03
N SER A 364 8.81 -9.35 14.32
CA SER A 364 7.61 -10.09 14.71
C SER A 364 7.80 -10.85 16.03
N ARG A 365 9.01 -11.37 16.30
CA ARG A 365 9.35 -11.98 17.59
C ARG A 365 9.24 -10.96 18.74
N GLN A 366 9.75 -9.74 18.55
CA GLN A 366 9.66 -8.68 19.54
C GLN A 366 8.22 -8.22 19.77
N ILE A 367 7.42 -8.08 18.71
CA ILE A 367 5.99 -7.72 18.79
C ILE A 367 5.22 -8.81 19.54
N GLY A 368 5.39 -10.08 19.16
CA GLY A 368 4.74 -11.20 19.83
C GLY A 368 5.01 -11.24 21.33
N LYS A 369 6.27 -11.00 21.71
CA LYS A 369 6.66 -10.91 23.15
C LYS A 369 6.05 -9.70 23.86
N ALA A 370 6.06 -8.52 23.23
CA ALA A 370 5.59 -7.28 23.86
C ALA A 370 4.06 -7.20 24.00
N CYS A 371 3.34 -7.87 23.11
CA CYS A 371 1.88 -7.94 23.10
C CYS A 371 1.35 -9.24 23.72
N ASP A 372 2.21 -10.18 24.06
CA ASP A 372 1.84 -11.54 24.50
C ASP A 372 0.88 -12.25 23.53
N ILE A 373 1.20 -12.23 22.24
CA ILE A 373 0.39 -12.84 21.18
C ILE A 373 1.18 -13.88 20.38
N PRO A 374 0.52 -14.94 19.86
CA PRO A 374 1.18 -15.89 18.96
C PRO A 374 1.55 -15.22 17.64
N VAL A 375 2.68 -15.68 17.08
CA VAL A 375 3.21 -15.24 15.79
C VAL A 375 3.35 -16.43 14.88
N VAL A 376 2.77 -16.37 13.70
CA VAL A 376 2.90 -17.38 12.65
C VAL A 376 3.26 -16.71 11.34
N SER A 377 4.18 -17.31 10.60
CA SER A 377 4.60 -16.82 9.29
C SER A 377 4.26 -17.79 8.17
N PHE A 378 4.05 -17.25 6.98
CA PHE A 378 3.91 -18.01 5.74
C PHE A 378 4.75 -17.38 4.62
N ASP A 379 5.21 -18.22 3.70
CA ASP A 379 5.97 -17.79 2.52
C ASP A 379 5.02 -17.39 1.40
N GLY A 380 5.39 -16.35 0.67
CA GLY A 380 4.68 -15.88 -0.51
C GLY A 380 5.45 -14.80 -1.24
N ASP A 381 4.77 -14.08 -2.12
CA ASP A 381 5.34 -12.94 -2.82
C ASP A 381 4.24 -11.92 -3.17
N GLN A 382 4.63 -10.66 -3.29
CA GLN A 382 3.68 -9.60 -3.64
C GLN A 382 3.15 -9.70 -5.07
N ALA A 383 3.93 -10.25 -6.03
CA ALA A 383 3.48 -10.32 -7.43
C ALA A 383 3.80 -11.65 -8.13
N ASP A 384 4.74 -12.44 -7.62
CA ASP A 384 5.11 -13.73 -8.20
C ASP A 384 4.34 -14.88 -7.54
N PRO A 385 3.36 -15.50 -8.22
CA PRO A 385 2.52 -16.55 -7.63
C PRO A 385 3.28 -17.84 -7.32
N ARG A 386 4.49 -18.03 -7.86
CA ARG A 386 5.28 -19.28 -7.75
C ARG A 386 5.80 -19.53 -6.33
N ASN A 387 5.85 -18.49 -5.49
CA ASN A 387 6.40 -18.56 -4.13
C ASN A 387 5.35 -18.86 -3.03
N PHE A 388 4.11 -19.15 -3.38
CA PHE A 388 3.03 -19.42 -2.44
C PHE A 388 2.52 -20.84 -2.55
N SER A 389 2.22 -21.45 -1.40
CA SER A 389 1.55 -22.74 -1.30
C SER A 389 0.29 -22.61 -0.44
N GLU A 390 -0.87 -22.80 -1.06
CA GLU A 390 -2.16 -22.70 -0.37
C GLU A 390 -2.28 -23.72 0.80
N ALA A 391 -1.78 -24.93 0.61
CA ALA A 391 -1.81 -25.97 1.64
C ALA A 391 -0.92 -25.60 2.85
N GLN A 392 0.26 -25.03 2.61
CA GLN A 392 1.12 -24.56 3.70
C GLN A 392 0.48 -23.36 4.41
N TYR A 393 -0.06 -22.41 3.67
CA TYR A 393 -0.78 -21.26 4.23
C TYR A 393 -1.93 -21.72 5.14
N ASP A 394 -2.75 -22.64 4.65
CA ASP A 394 -3.90 -23.19 5.39
C ASP A 394 -3.46 -23.86 6.70
N THR A 395 -2.39 -24.65 6.67
CA THR A 395 -1.81 -25.27 7.86
C THR A 395 -1.31 -24.21 8.86
N ARG A 396 -0.67 -23.14 8.38
CA ARG A 396 -0.17 -22.06 9.24
C ARG A 396 -1.30 -21.28 9.91
N VAL A 397 -2.34 -20.95 9.16
CA VAL A 397 -3.54 -20.27 9.68
C VAL A 397 -4.28 -21.14 10.68
N GLN A 398 -4.39 -22.44 10.42
CA GLN A 398 -4.99 -23.40 11.35
C GLN A 398 -4.22 -23.41 12.68
N GLY A 399 -2.90 -23.53 12.64
CA GLY A 399 -2.06 -23.52 13.84
C GLY A 399 -2.17 -22.20 14.62
N LEU A 400 -2.23 -21.06 13.94
CA LEU A 400 -2.44 -19.76 14.59
C LEU A 400 -3.79 -19.73 15.33
N MET A 401 -4.86 -20.20 14.68
CA MET A 401 -6.20 -20.28 15.26
C MET A 401 -6.22 -21.15 16.53
N GLU A 402 -5.64 -22.34 16.47
CA GLU A 402 -5.61 -23.27 17.60
C GLU A 402 -4.86 -22.71 18.81
N ILE A 403 -3.77 -21.96 18.59
CA ILE A 403 -3.04 -21.29 19.66
C ILE A 403 -3.90 -20.17 20.29
N MET A 404 -4.57 -19.34 19.47
CA MET A 404 -5.46 -18.29 19.97
C MET A 404 -6.64 -18.89 20.75
N GLU A 405 -7.24 -19.98 20.28
CA GLU A 405 -8.33 -20.70 20.93
C GLU A 405 -7.91 -21.26 22.28
N SER A 406 -6.76 -21.94 22.36
CA SER A 406 -6.19 -22.48 23.60
C SER A 406 -5.96 -21.39 24.64
N ARG A 407 -5.52 -20.21 24.22
CA ARG A 407 -5.33 -19.07 25.14
C ARG A 407 -6.65 -18.52 25.71
N LYS A 408 -7.71 -18.47 24.89
CA LYS A 408 -9.06 -18.09 25.34
C LYS A 408 -9.63 -19.10 26.33
N GLY A 409 -9.47 -20.39 26.07
CA GLY A 409 -9.94 -21.47 26.94
C GLY A 409 -9.19 -21.53 28.28
N GLY A 410 -7.88 -21.27 28.28
CA GLY A 410 -7.08 -21.23 29.52
C GLY A 410 -7.33 -20.01 30.41
N ALA A 411 -7.88 -18.93 29.87
CA ALA A 411 -8.26 -17.73 30.65
C ALA A 411 -9.62 -17.89 31.36
N GLN A 412 -10.39 -18.96 31.05
CA GLN A 412 -11.69 -19.26 31.67
C GLN A 412 -11.61 -20.37 32.73
N ALA A 413 -10.46 -20.98 32.92
CA ALA A 413 -10.19 -22.00 33.94
C ALA A 413 -9.37 -21.41 35.11
#